data_ad864e7600aa856fd4e74bf440f46929
#
_entry.id   ad864e7600aa856fd4e74bf440f46929
#
_cell.length_a   1.000
_cell.length_b   1.000
_cell.length_c   1.000
_cell.angle_alpha   90.00
_cell.angle_beta   90.00
_cell.angle_gamma   90.00
#
_symmetry.space_group_name_H-M   'P 1'
#
loop_
_entity.id
_entity.type
_entity.pdbx_description
1 polymer ?
#
loop_
_entity_poly.entity_id
_entity_poly.type
_entity_poly.pdbx_seq_one_letter_code
_entity_poly.pdbx_strand_id
1 'polypeptide(L)'
;KRKNVALKNLNIAFPNHSDEWIEKTLKNCYKFLTFNFIQFLTFPQSTKNVNIQVIGQGLLDEALNNGRGAILISAHFGAWEILGHWFGVNNYPLRGVAQRQTNKGANKFFEEKRQLSGIKHVYRKVGFDRLYNILKENKILGLVSDQDAKSKGIFVNFFDKPASTHTGAAKFHINTGAPMIFGLCIQTGFQ
;
A
#
# COMPACT_ATOMS: atom_id res chain seq x y z
N LYS A 1 -19.24 -7.27 -12.43
CA LYS A 1 -19.64 -7.15 -11.00
C LYS A 1 -18.89 -6.03 -10.30
N ARG A 2 -17.57 -5.89 -10.47
CA ARG A 2 -16.76 -4.84 -9.81
C ARG A 2 -16.94 -3.44 -10.43
N LYS A 3 -17.30 -3.35 -11.73
CA LYS A 3 -17.60 -2.07 -12.39
C LYS A 3 -18.68 -1.28 -11.65
N ASN A 4 -19.79 -1.94 -11.28
CA ASN A 4 -20.90 -1.28 -10.59
C ASN A 4 -20.51 -0.79 -9.18
N VAL A 5 -19.62 -1.52 -8.48
CA VAL A 5 -19.07 -1.08 -7.18
C VAL A 5 -18.21 0.17 -7.37
N ALA A 6 -17.35 0.20 -8.37
CA ALA A 6 -16.51 1.35 -8.65
C ALA A 6 -17.33 2.59 -9.05
N LEU A 7 -18.34 2.42 -9.92
CA LEU A 7 -19.26 3.50 -10.27
C LEU A 7 -20.00 4.04 -9.04
N LYS A 8 -20.53 3.15 -8.20
CA LYS A 8 -21.21 3.58 -6.96
C LYS A 8 -20.28 4.38 -6.06
N ASN A 9 -19.03 3.92 -5.89
CA ASN A 9 -18.07 4.62 -5.05
C ASN A 9 -17.66 5.98 -5.63
N LEU A 10 -17.49 6.09 -6.94
CA LEU A 10 -17.21 7.37 -7.59
C LEU A 10 -18.36 8.36 -7.41
N ASN A 11 -19.60 7.92 -7.57
CA ASN A 11 -20.77 8.79 -7.34
C ASN A 11 -20.92 9.21 -5.87
N ILE A 12 -20.52 8.36 -4.93
CA ILE A 12 -20.50 8.72 -3.51
C ILE A 12 -19.42 9.76 -3.22
N ALA A 13 -18.23 9.58 -3.77
CA ALA A 13 -17.09 10.47 -3.53
C ALA A 13 -17.22 11.81 -4.27
N PHE A 14 -17.85 11.81 -5.44
CA PHE A 14 -17.93 12.94 -6.36
C PHE A 14 -19.39 13.20 -6.82
N PRO A 15 -20.33 13.48 -5.91
CA PRO A 15 -21.76 13.55 -6.22
C PRO A 15 -22.14 14.69 -7.17
N ASN A 16 -21.29 15.71 -7.30
CA ASN A 16 -21.54 16.90 -8.11
C ASN A 16 -20.89 16.86 -9.50
N HIS A 17 -20.24 15.73 -9.86
CA HIS A 17 -19.65 15.57 -11.18
C HIS A 17 -20.64 14.92 -12.17
N SER A 18 -20.51 15.27 -13.46
CA SER A 18 -21.35 14.69 -14.52
C SER A 18 -21.10 13.19 -14.70
N ASP A 19 -22.09 12.48 -15.22
CA ASP A 19 -21.97 11.03 -15.56
C ASP A 19 -20.83 10.79 -16.53
N GLU A 20 -20.60 11.69 -17.49
CA GLU A 20 -19.49 11.61 -18.43
C GLU A 20 -18.13 11.66 -17.72
N TRP A 21 -17.97 12.58 -16.75
CA TRP A 21 -16.76 12.67 -15.95
C TRP A 21 -16.54 11.40 -15.11
N ILE A 22 -17.60 10.88 -14.49
CA ILE A 22 -17.58 9.64 -13.69
C ILE A 22 -17.14 8.45 -14.56
N GLU A 23 -17.72 8.29 -15.75
CA GLU A 23 -17.34 7.21 -16.66
C GLU A 23 -15.91 7.35 -17.19
N LYS A 24 -15.47 8.54 -17.55
CA LYS A 24 -14.10 8.83 -17.95
C LYS A 24 -13.11 8.50 -16.85
N THR A 25 -13.41 8.93 -15.62
CA THR A 25 -12.59 8.65 -14.44
C THR A 25 -12.50 7.15 -14.17
N LEU A 26 -13.62 6.42 -14.25
CA LEU A 26 -13.64 4.97 -14.14
C LEU A 26 -12.74 4.29 -15.17
N LYS A 27 -12.83 4.69 -16.45
CA LYS A 27 -11.98 4.15 -17.52
C LYS A 27 -10.50 4.40 -17.22
N ASN A 28 -10.15 5.58 -16.74
CA ASN A 28 -8.78 5.93 -16.38
C ASN A 28 -8.28 5.11 -15.19
N CYS A 29 -9.10 4.90 -14.16
CA CYS A 29 -8.77 4.03 -13.04
C CYS A 29 -8.46 2.59 -13.50
N TYR A 30 -9.24 2.03 -14.43
CA TYR A 30 -8.96 0.69 -14.97
C TYR A 30 -7.69 0.66 -15.81
N LYS A 31 -7.44 1.65 -16.66
CA LYS A 31 -6.19 1.75 -17.42
C LYS A 31 -4.98 1.79 -16.49
N PHE A 32 -5.05 2.63 -15.47
CA PHE A 32 -3.98 2.78 -14.50
C PHE A 32 -3.74 1.48 -13.71
N LEU A 33 -4.80 0.83 -13.22
CA LEU A 33 -4.70 -0.45 -12.53
C LEU A 33 -4.07 -1.53 -13.42
N THR A 34 -4.49 -1.60 -14.69
CA THR A 34 -3.93 -2.54 -15.67
C THR A 34 -2.45 -2.28 -15.89
N PHE A 35 -2.06 -1.01 -16.05
CA PHE A 35 -0.66 -0.64 -16.22
C PHE A 35 0.18 -1.06 -15.01
N ASN A 36 -0.24 -0.73 -13.79
CA ASN A 36 0.47 -1.13 -12.57
C ASN A 36 0.59 -2.67 -12.47
N PHE A 37 -0.45 -3.39 -12.86
CA PHE A 37 -0.43 -4.85 -12.85
C PHE A 37 0.57 -5.41 -13.87
N ILE A 38 0.60 -4.89 -15.10
CA ILE A 38 1.59 -5.28 -16.12
C ILE A 38 3.00 -4.96 -15.64
N GLN A 39 3.21 -3.77 -15.08
CA GLN A 39 4.50 -3.36 -14.52
C GLN A 39 4.97 -4.34 -13.45
N PHE A 40 4.09 -4.73 -12.53
CA PHE A 40 4.40 -5.73 -11.51
C PHE A 40 4.71 -7.12 -12.11
N LEU A 41 3.94 -7.58 -13.12
CA LEU A 41 4.18 -8.85 -13.78
C LEU A 41 5.55 -8.92 -14.46
N THR A 42 6.05 -7.79 -14.91
CA THR A 42 7.33 -7.67 -15.63
C THR A 42 8.50 -7.28 -14.71
N PHE A 43 8.32 -7.27 -13.37
CA PHE A 43 9.41 -7.08 -12.43
C PHE A 43 10.49 -8.17 -12.60
N PRO A 44 11.79 -7.85 -12.46
CA PRO A 44 12.39 -6.53 -12.21
C PRO A 44 12.65 -5.70 -13.47
N GLN A 45 12.36 -6.20 -14.68
CA GLN A 45 12.69 -5.52 -15.93
C GLN A 45 12.00 -4.15 -16.05
N SER A 46 10.72 -4.07 -15.65
CA SER A 46 9.93 -2.83 -15.69
C SER A 46 10.43 -1.73 -14.77
N THR A 47 11.34 -2.02 -13.85
CA THR A 47 11.89 -1.01 -12.91
C THR A 47 13.22 -0.43 -13.36
N LYS A 48 13.86 -1.01 -14.38
CA LYS A 48 15.20 -0.58 -14.84
C LYS A 48 15.25 0.86 -15.34
N ASN A 49 14.16 1.34 -15.94
CA ASN A 49 14.06 2.67 -16.54
C ASN A 49 13.11 3.59 -15.77
N VAL A 50 12.69 3.20 -14.55
CA VAL A 50 11.83 4.05 -13.73
C VAL A 50 12.70 5.06 -12.98
N ASN A 51 12.49 6.34 -13.28
CA ASN A 51 13.09 7.41 -12.49
C ASN A 51 12.20 7.69 -11.26
N ILE A 52 12.73 7.45 -10.07
CA ILE A 52 12.01 7.65 -8.81
C ILE A 52 12.58 8.86 -8.10
N GLN A 53 11.81 9.94 -8.08
CA GLN A 53 12.12 11.10 -7.25
C GLN A 53 11.48 10.90 -5.87
N VAL A 54 12.28 10.99 -4.81
CA VAL A 54 11.81 10.77 -3.44
C VAL A 54 11.73 12.10 -2.70
N ILE A 55 10.58 12.33 -2.08
CA ILE A 55 10.36 13.51 -1.23
C ILE A 55 10.12 13.01 0.19
N GLY A 56 10.81 13.58 1.17
CA GLY A 56 10.64 13.25 2.58
C GLY A 56 11.39 11.99 3.04
N GLN A 57 12.40 11.51 2.32
CA GLN A 57 13.23 10.37 2.73
C GLN A 57 13.82 10.57 4.13
N GLY A 58 14.27 11.79 4.47
CA GLY A 58 14.83 12.09 5.78
C GLY A 58 13.88 11.80 6.96
N LEU A 59 12.56 11.90 6.75
CA LEU A 59 11.58 11.53 7.78
C LEU A 59 11.63 10.03 8.12
N LEU A 60 11.91 9.20 7.12
CA LEU A 60 12.05 7.76 7.29
C LEU A 60 13.35 7.41 8.04
N ASP A 61 14.44 8.08 7.67
CA ASP A 61 15.75 7.90 8.32
C ASP A 61 15.69 8.35 9.79
N GLU A 62 15.07 9.49 10.07
CA GLU A 62 14.83 9.98 11.43
C GLU A 62 13.99 9.00 12.24
N ALA A 63 12.92 8.47 11.65
CA ALA A 63 12.06 7.49 12.31
C ALA A 63 12.82 6.23 12.74
N LEU A 64 13.71 5.72 11.88
CA LEU A 64 14.54 4.55 12.17
C LEU A 64 15.64 4.85 13.18
N ASN A 65 16.19 6.07 13.17
CA ASN A 65 17.20 6.49 14.15
C ASN A 65 16.66 6.49 15.60
N ASN A 66 15.35 6.58 15.78
CA ASN A 66 14.70 6.45 17.10
C ASN A 66 14.74 5.04 17.70
N GLY A 67 15.18 4.03 16.95
CA GLY A 67 15.38 2.66 17.41
C GLY A 67 14.11 1.87 17.75
N ARG A 68 12.92 2.40 17.41
CA ARG A 68 11.61 1.76 17.67
C ARG A 68 10.94 1.20 16.42
N GLY A 69 11.66 1.17 15.30
CA GLY A 69 11.10 0.88 13.99
C GLY A 69 10.18 2.01 13.51
N ALA A 70 9.50 1.78 12.38
CA ALA A 70 8.54 2.72 11.82
C ALA A 70 7.32 1.98 11.27
N ILE A 71 6.17 2.63 11.25
CA ILE A 71 4.94 2.13 10.65
C ILE A 71 4.71 2.92 9.35
N LEU A 72 4.92 2.26 8.21
CA LEU A 72 4.60 2.83 6.91
C LEU A 72 3.13 2.56 6.58
N ILE A 73 2.33 3.60 6.53
CA ILE A 73 0.95 3.55 6.07
C ILE A 73 0.91 3.91 4.59
N SER A 74 0.27 3.07 3.79
CA SER A 74 0.08 3.30 2.37
C SER A 74 -1.34 2.90 1.94
N ALA A 75 -1.63 3.11 0.66
CA ALA A 75 -2.91 2.77 0.04
C ALA A 75 -2.69 2.03 -1.29
N HIS A 76 -3.73 1.32 -1.79
CA HIS A 76 -3.79 0.83 -3.17
C HIS A 76 -4.00 2.01 -4.15
N PHE A 77 -3.15 3.01 -4.00
CA PHE A 77 -3.15 4.25 -4.76
C PHE A 77 -1.76 4.45 -5.39
N GLY A 78 -1.74 4.94 -6.62
CA GLY A 78 -0.49 5.09 -7.33
C GLY A 78 0.20 3.74 -7.62
N ALA A 79 1.50 3.75 -7.71
CA ALA A 79 2.32 2.58 -8.02
C ALA A 79 2.87 1.93 -6.74
N TRP A 80 1.99 1.37 -5.91
CA TRP A 80 2.36 0.84 -4.57
C TRP A 80 3.37 -0.33 -4.61
N GLU A 81 3.42 -1.12 -5.67
CA GLU A 81 4.45 -2.17 -5.81
C GLU A 81 5.82 -1.54 -6.14
N ILE A 82 5.86 -0.42 -6.88
CA ILE A 82 7.09 0.36 -7.11
C ILE A 82 7.57 0.99 -5.80
N LEU A 83 6.66 1.47 -4.95
CA LEU A 83 7.01 1.93 -3.61
C LEU A 83 7.74 0.83 -2.84
N GLY A 84 7.17 -0.37 -2.82
CA GLY A 84 7.81 -1.52 -2.18
C GLY A 84 9.19 -1.85 -2.78
N HIS A 85 9.31 -1.82 -4.10
CA HIS A 85 10.57 -2.03 -4.81
C HIS A 85 11.63 -0.99 -4.39
N TRP A 86 11.26 0.29 -4.32
CA TRP A 86 12.17 1.35 -3.89
C TRP A 86 12.76 1.07 -2.49
N PHE A 87 11.94 0.66 -1.53
CA PHE A 87 12.41 0.24 -0.21
C PHE A 87 13.39 -0.93 -0.28
N GLY A 88 13.12 -1.90 -1.14
CA GLY A 88 13.95 -3.09 -1.32
C GLY A 88 15.34 -2.76 -1.87
N VAL A 89 15.41 -2.00 -2.97
CA VAL A 89 16.67 -1.67 -3.64
C VAL A 89 17.54 -0.67 -2.86
N ASN A 90 16.92 0.14 -2.00
CA ASN A 90 17.61 1.07 -1.10
C ASN A 90 17.91 0.44 0.27
N ASN A 91 17.75 -0.88 0.42
CA ASN A 91 18.07 -1.64 1.62
C ASN A 91 17.32 -1.19 2.90
N TYR A 92 16.18 -0.53 2.76
CA TYR A 92 15.33 -0.25 3.90
C TYR A 92 14.73 -1.55 4.45
N PRO A 93 14.67 -1.74 5.78
CA PRO A 93 14.24 -2.98 6.40
C PRO A 93 12.69 -3.14 6.39
N LEU A 94 12.06 -2.93 5.24
CA LEU A 94 10.60 -3.02 5.08
C LEU A 94 10.11 -4.46 5.22
N ARG A 95 8.99 -4.63 5.91
CA ARG A 95 8.16 -5.83 5.99
C ARG A 95 6.72 -5.47 5.66
N GLY A 96 6.34 -5.61 4.41
CA GLY A 96 4.98 -5.36 3.96
C GLY A 96 4.00 -6.44 4.44
N VAL A 97 2.87 -6.05 4.99
CA VAL A 97 1.82 -7.02 5.37
C VAL A 97 0.98 -7.37 4.14
N ALA A 98 0.99 -8.63 3.76
CA ALA A 98 0.28 -9.14 2.60
C ALA A 98 -0.78 -10.19 2.98
N GLN A 99 -1.81 -10.31 2.15
CA GLN A 99 -2.75 -11.40 2.23
C GLN A 99 -2.29 -12.57 1.35
N ARG A 100 -2.30 -13.79 1.91
CA ARG A 100 -2.02 -14.99 1.13
C ARG A 100 -3.11 -15.19 0.08
N GLN A 101 -2.71 -15.46 -1.15
CA GLN A 101 -3.64 -15.78 -2.22
C GLN A 101 -4.20 -17.21 -2.03
N THR A 102 -5.46 -17.41 -2.38
CA THR A 102 -6.13 -18.72 -2.28
C THR A 102 -5.51 -19.72 -3.26
N ASN A 103 -5.20 -19.27 -4.48
CA ASN A 103 -4.51 -20.09 -5.46
C ASN A 103 -3.03 -20.17 -5.12
N LYS A 104 -2.50 -21.38 -4.89
CA LYS A 104 -1.11 -21.63 -4.48
C LYS A 104 -0.11 -21.17 -5.54
N GLY A 105 -0.40 -21.41 -6.83
CA GLY A 105 0.47 -20.98 -7.94
C GLY A 105 0.56 -19.46 -8.04
N ALA A 106 -0.59 -18.77 -7.99
CA ALA A 106 -0.62 -17.32 -7.95
C ALA A 106 0.14 -16.78 -6.72
N ASN A 107 -0.03 -17.39 -5.54
CA ASN A 107 0.68 -16.96 -4.34
C ASN A 107 2.20 -17.06 -4.52
N LYS A 108 2.70 -18.21 -5.01
CA LYS A 108 4.13 -18.42 -5.30
C LYS A 108 4.64 -17.38 -6.30
N PHE A 109 3.91 -17.15 -7.38
CA PHE A 109 4.26 -16.15 -8.39
C PHE A 109 4.40 -14.75 -7.80
N PHE A 110 3.45 -14.30 -6.98
CA PHE A 110 3.51 -12.99 -6.31
C PHE A 110 4.69 -12.90 -5.34
N GLU A 111 4.98 -13.97 -4.60
CA GLU A 111 6.14 -14.04 -3.70
C GLU A 111 7.45 -13.88 -4.48
N GLU A 112 7.63 -14.66 -5.55
CA GLU A 112 8.82 -14.62 -6.39
C GLU A 112 9.04 -13.24 -7.01
N LYS A 113 7.98 -12.62 -7.56
CA LYS A 113 8.05 -11.26 -8.12
C LYS A 113 8.49 -10.22 -7.09
N ARG A 114 7.95 -10.28 -5.88
CA ARG A 114 8.36 -9.38 -4.79
C ARG A 114 9.79 -9.63 -4.33
N GLN A 115 10.21 -10.88 -4.21
CA GLN A 115 11.59 -11.23 -3.85
C GLN A 115 12.60 -10.70 -4.88
N LEU A 116 12.32 -10.86 -6.17
CA LEU A 116 13.14 -10.31 -7.26
C LEU A 116 13.26 -8.77 -7.21
N SER A 117 12.28 -8.11 -6.62
CA SER A 117 12.27 -6.66 -6.42
C SER A 117 12.86 -6.22 -5.08
N GLY A 118 13.40 -7.15 -4.28
CA GLY A 118 13.91 -6.86 -2.94
C GLY A 118 12.82 -6.67 -1.87
N ILE A 119 11.54 -6.83 -2.22
CA ILE A 119 10.41 -6.65 -1.28
C ILE A 119 10.31 -7.87 -0.37
N LYS A 120 10.43 -7.64 0.95
CA LYS A 120 10.16 -8.65 1.97
C LYS A 120 8.76 -8.42 2.55
N HIS A 121 7.97 -9.49 2.65
CA HIS A 121 6.63 -9.40 3.20
C HIS A 121 6.38 -10.43 4.30
N VAL A 122 5.36 -10.17 5.09
CA VAL A 122 4.81 -11.08 6.10
C VAL A 122 3.32 -11.27 5.85
N TYR A 123 2.81 -12.45 6.15
CA TYR A 123 1.38 -12.69 5.96
C TYR A 123 0.55 -12.13 7.12
N ARG A 124 -0.61 -11.57 6.81
CA ARG A 124 -1.56 -10.98 7.77
C ARG A 124 -1.93 -11.95 8.92
N LYS A 125 -1.91 -13.28 8.70
CA LYS A 125 -2.31 -14.30 9.68
C LYS A 125 -1.18 -14.80 10.59
N VAL A 126 0.00 -14.18 10.59
CA VAL A 126 1.15 -14.64 11.40
C VAL A 126 1.04 -14.34 12.90
N GLY A 127 -0.03 -13.68 13.34
CA GLY A 127 -0.21 -13.22 14.73
C GLY A 127 0.37 -11.81 14.97
N PHE A 128 -0.22 -11.13 15.96
CA PHE A 128 0.18 -9.77 16.30
C PHE A 128 1.61 -9.71 16.86
N ASP A 129 2.03 -10.68 17.65
CA ASP A 129 3.37 -10.72 18.25
C ASP A 129 4.48 -10.65 17.21
N ARG A 130 4.31 -11.36 16.10
CA ARG A 130 5.28 -11.30 15.00
C ARG A 130 5.33 -9.94 14.32
N LEU A 131 4.21 -9.25 14.24
CA LEU A 131 4.16 -7.88 13.70
C LEU A 131 4.79 -6.87 14.68
N TYR A 132 4.57 -7.02 15.99
CA TYR A 132 5.24 -6.24 17.01
C TYR A 132 6.77 -6.44 17.01
N ASN A 133 7.22 -7.68 16.79
CA ASN A 133 8.66 -7.99 16.73
C ASN A 133 9.36 -7.28 15.56
N ILE A 134 8.67 -7.04 14.43
CA ILE A 134 9.21 -6.25 13.33
C ILE A 134 9.61 -4.86 13.82
N LEU A 135 8.76 -4.20 14.60
CA LEU A 135 9.04 -2.87 15.14
C LEU A 135 10.12 -2.92 16.22
N LYS A 136 10.10 -3.92 17.11
CA LYS A 136 11.14 -4.12 18.14
C LYS A 136 12.54 -4.37 17.54
N GLU A 137 12.60 -4.97 16.35
CA GLU A 137 13.83 -5.17 15.60
C GLU A 137 14.25 -3.93 14.78
N ASN A 138 13.69 -2.78 15.06
CA ASN A 138 13.91 -1.52 14.35
C ASN A 138 13.69 -1.63 12.84
N LYS A 139 12.65 -2.36 12.42
CA LYS A 139 12.25 -2.52 11.03
C LYS A 139 10.99 -1.71 10.71
N ILE A 140 10.68 -1.59 9.43
CA ILE A 140 9.49 -0.88 8.96
C ILE A 140 8.35 -1.87 8.77
N LEU A 141 7.23 -1.67 9.46
CA LEU A 141 6.00 -2.41 9.27
C LEU A 141 5.13 -1.69 8.22
N GLY A 142 5.05 -2.24 7.00
CA GLY A 142 4.27 -1.66 5.91
C GLY A 142 2.81 -2.15 5.91
N LEU A 143 1.88 -1.22 5.97
CA LEU A 143 0.44 -1.46 6.03
C LEU A 143 -0.28 -0.71 4.90
N VAL A 144 -0.95 -1.45 4.01
CA VAL A 144 -1.86 -0.88 3.01
C VAL A 144 -3.27 -0.99 3.59
N SER A 145 -3.80 0.13 4.12
CA SER A 145 -4.94 0.14 5.05
C SER A 145 -6.19 0.86 4.53
N ASP A 146 -6.29 1.08 3.23
CA ASP A 146 -7.35 1.84 2.56
C ASP A 146 -8.62 1.02 2.25
N GLN A 147 -8.62 -0.28 2.50
CA GLN A 147 -9.79 -1.12 2.24
C GLN A 147 -10.76 -1.14 3.43
N ASP A 148 -12.04 -1.39 3.13
CA ASP A 148 -13.11 -1.51 4.12
C ASP A 148 -12.77 -2.54 5.21
N ALA A 149 -12.70 -2.08 6.47
CA ALA A 149 -12.45 -2.91 7.64
C ALA A 149 -13.69 -3.68 8.12
N LYS A 150 -14.85 -3.48 7.47
CA LYS A 150 -16.14 -4.10 7.81
C LYS A 150 -16.52 -3.84 9.28
N SER A 151 -16.96 -4.87 10.00
CA SER A 151 -17.32 -4.79 11.42
C SER A 151 -16.15 -4.64 12.39
N LYS A 152 -14.91 -4.73 11.91
CA LYS A 152 -13.69 -4.69 12.75
C LYS A 152 -13.02 -3.31 12.77
N GLY A 153 -13.52 -2.36 11.98
CA GLY A 153 -13.03 -1.00 11.91
C GLY A 153 -13.73 -0.04 12.85
N ILE A 154 -13.25 1.19 12.84
CA ILE A 154 -13.94 2.36 13.37
C ILE A 154 -14.46 3.19 12.20
N PHE A 155 -15.55 3.90 12.40
CA PHE A 155 -16.07 4.80 11.38
C PHE A 155 -15.37 6.15 11.47
N VAL A 156 -14.76 6.57 10.36
CA VAL A 156 -14.19 7.90 10.18
C VAL A 156 -14.80 8.56 8.96
N ASN A 157 -14.84 9.87 8.92
CA ASN A 157 -15.36 10.61 7.77
C ASN A 157 -14.37 10.53 6.60
N PHE A 158 -14.84 10.08 5.45
CA PHE A 158 -14.08 9.99 4.20
C PHE A 158 -14.98 10.35 3.03
N PHE A 159 -14.67 11.42 2.29
CA PHE A 159 -15.55 12.02 1.30
C PHE A 159 -16.96 12.31 1.88
N ASP A 160 -17.01 12.94 3.05
CA ASP A 160 -18.24 13.31 3.78
C ASP A 160 -19.18 12.12 4.07
N LYS A 161 -18.66 10.92 4.08
CA LYS A 161 -19.39 9.70 4.42
C LYS A 161 -18.63 8.87 5.46
N PRO A 162 -19.34 8.21 6.38
CA PRO A 162 -18.70 7.32 7.34
C PRO A 162 -18.11 6.09 6.61
N ALA A 163 -16.80 5.88 6.76
CA ALA A 163 -16.08 4.74 6.20
C ALA A 163 -15.46 3.89 7.30
N SER A 164 -15.66 2.58 7.23
CA SER A 164 -15.06 1.65 8.19
C SER A 164 -13.57 1.51 7.93
N THR A 165 -12.76 1.99 8.87
CA THR A 165 -11.31 2.17 8.74
C THR A 165 -10.56 1.25 9.68
N HIS A 166 -9.47 0.65 9.19
CA HIS A 166 -8.60 -0.22 9.97
C HIS A 166 -7.89 0.54 11.11
N THR A 167 -7.89 -0.03 12.32
CA THR A 167 -7.24 0.53 13.50
C THR A 167 -5.82 0.01 13.72
N GLY A 168 -5.33 -0.88 12.85
CA GLY A 168 -4.08 -1.60 13.07
C GLY A 168 -2.86 -0.68 13.26
N ALA A 169 -2.67 0.29 12.37
CA ALA A 169 -1.55 1.22 12.45
C ALA A 169 -1.55 2.02 13.75
N ALA A 170 -2.69 2.59 14.14
CA ALA A 170 -2.85 3.33 15.38
C ALA A 170 -2.54 2.46 16.63
N LYS A 171 -3.03 1.22 16.66
CA LYS A 171 -2.73 0.28 17.76
C LYS A 171 -1.25 -0.05 17.86
N PHE A 172 -0.57 -0.27 16.75
CA PHE A 172 0.87 -0.49 16.73
C PHE A 172 1.61 0.74 17.28
N HIS A 173 1.24 1.94 16.82
CA HIS A 173 1.83 3.18 17.32
C HIS A 173 1.64 3.35 18.83
N ILE A 174 0.41 3.25 19.33
CA ILE A 174 0.07 3.43 20.74
C ILE A 174 0.85 2.44 21.63
N ASN A 175 0.99 1.19 21.19
CA ASN A 175 1.61 0.14 21.99
C ASN A 175 3.14 0.12 21.91
N THR A 176 3.75 0.71 20.89
CA THR A 176 5.22 0.63 20.68
C THR A 176 5.91 1.99 20.70
N GLY A 177 5.17 3.07 20.50
CA GLY A 177 5.73 4.41 20.27
C GLY A 177 6.46 4.53 18.92
N ALA A 178 6.36 3.51 18.01
CA ALA A 178 6.94 3.60 16.68
C ALA A 178 6.25 4.69 15.86
N PRO A 179 6.98 5.61 15.22
CA PRO A 179 6.39 6.68 14.43
C PRO A 179 5.61 6.15 13.24
N MET A 180 4.54 6.85 12.88
CA MET A 180 3.74 6.57 11.68
C MET A 180 4.15 7.51 10.55
N ILE A 181 4.45 6.94 9.39
CA ILE A 181 4.79 7.66 8.17
C ILE A 181 3.78 7.27 7.09
N PHE A 182 3.22 8.26 6.41
CA PHE A 182 2.38 8.02 5.25
C PHE A 182 3.21 8.12 3.98
N GLY A 183 3.22 7.07 3.16
CA GLY A 183 4.00 7.00 1.93
C GLY A 183 3.19 6.53 0.74
N LEU A 184 3.32 7.25 -0.37
CA LEU A 184 2.71 6.92 -1.66
C LEU A 184 3.76 7.01 -2.78
N CYS A 185 3.54 6.24 -3.85
CA CYS A 185 4.28 6.38 -5.10
C CYS A 185 3.33 6.87 -6.19
N ILE A 186 3.46 8.13 -6.60
CA ILE A 186 2.62 8.76 -7.61
C ILE A 186 3.35 8.69 -8.95
N GLN A 187 2.68 8.19 -9.96
CA GLN A 187 3.19 8.19 -11.32
C GLN A 187 2.78 9.47 -12.03
N THR A 188 3.77 10.25 -12.47
CA THR A 188 3.56 11.57 -13.12
C THR A 188 3.64 11.53 -14.64
N GLY A 189 4.05 10.41 -15.22
CA GLY A 189 4.14 10.23 -16.68
C GLY A 189 4.31 8.76 -17.09
N PHE A 190 4.07 8.48 -18.36
CA PHE A 190 4.43 7.24 -19.02
C PHE A 190 5.63 7.56 -19.93
N GLN A 191 6.76 6.97 -19.64
CA GLN A 191 7.93 6.97 -20.52
C GLN A 191 8.04 5.66 -21.24
#